data_5b172197a7fad14dbf291948dfe8d4fb
#
_entry.id   5b172197a7fad14dbf291948dfe8d4fb
#
_cell.length_a   1.000
_cell.length_b   1.000
_cell.length_c   1.000
_cell.angle_alpha   90.00
_cell.angle_beta   90.00
_cell.angle_gamma   90.00
#
_symmetry.space_group_name_H-M   'P 1'
#
loop_
_entity.id
_entity.type
_entity.pdbx_description
1 polymer ?
#
loop_
_entity_poly.entity_id
_entity_poly.type
_entity_poly.pdbx_seq_one_letter_code
_entity_poly.pdbx_strand_id
1 'polypeptide(L)'
;EKLIDSSDVTTDFWIRLVEVIEKNYDKYLGFVILHGTDTMAYTGSMLSFLLKNLAKPVVLTGAQAPMVNPRSDGLQNLINSIYIAGHKLFDIPLIPEVCICFRDSLLRANRSKKTDSNNYYGFSSPNYNCLAEIATEIKVISDRILKTPTEKFYVEKNIDSNVLLLELFPGLHSKYISDFIESNKNIKALILKTYGSGNTPTSEDFIETLKSISKKDIPILDITQCISGSVKMPLYESTDKLSKLGIINGSDITSEA
;
A
#
# COMPACT_ATOMS: atom_id res chain seq x y z
N GLU A 1 -3.69 -13.61 -21.19
CA GLU A 1 -2.64 -13.75 -20.17
C GLU A 1 -2.97 -14.91 -19.24
N LYS A 2 -1.94 -15.54 -18.66
CA LYS A 2 -2.13 -16.61 -17.66
C LYS A 2 -2.66 -15.99 -16.36
N LEU A 3 -3.69 -16.60 -15.77
CA LEU A 3 -4.14 -16.22 -14.42
C LEU A 3 -3.02 -16.48 -13.42
N ILE A 4 -2.78 -15.52 -12.54
CA ILE A 4 -1.74 -15.56 -11.50
C ILE A 4 -2.43 -15.52 -10.14
N ASP A 5 -2.01 -16.40 -9.24
CA ASP A 5 -2.38 -16.27 -7.83
C ASP A 5 -1.73 -14.99 -7.27
N SER A 6 -2.47 -14.25 -6.46
CA SER A 6 -1.94 -12.99 -5.92
C SER A 6 -0.74 -13.19 -5.00
N SER A 7 -0.58 -14.36 -4.40
CA SER A 7 0.61 -14.71 -3.62
C SER A 7 1.90 -14.82 -4.46
N ASP A 8 1.75 -15.01 -5.77
CA ASP A 8 2.87 -15.12 -6.74
C ASP A 8 3.18 -13.78 -7.45
N VAL A 9 2.56 -12.68 -7.03
CA VAL A 9 2.83 -11.35 -7.60
C VAL A 9 4.26 -10.91 -7.27
N THR A 10 4.96 -10.44 -8.31
CA THR A 10 6.34 -9.97 -8.24
C THR A 10 6.46 -8.54 -8.78
N THR A 11 7.63 -7.93 -8.60
CA THR A 11 7.93 -6.60 -9.18
C THR A 11 7.79 -6.58 -10.69
N ASP A 12 8.16 -7.66 -11.40
CA ASP A 12 7.99 -7.77 -12.86
C ASP A 12 6.52 -7.76 -13.28
N PHE A 13 5.64 -8.31 -12.44
CA PHE A 13 4.19 -8.23 -12.69
C PHE A 13 3.73 -6.77 -12.64
N TRP A 14 4.17 -6.00 -11.65
CA TRP A 14 3.79 -4.58 -11.53
C TRP A 14 4.32 -3.75 -12.71
N ILE A 15 5.56 -3.98 -13.16
CA ILE A 15 6.12 -3.32 -14.34
C ILE A 15 5.28 -3.62 -15.58
N ARG A 16 4.94 -4.88 -15.84
CA ARG A 16 4.05 -5.24 -16.97
C ARG A 16 2.70 -4.57 -16.87
N LEU A 17 2.13 -4.49 -15.66
CA LEU A 17 0.82 -3.90 -15.44
C LEU A 17 0.82 -2.39 -15.74
N VAL A 18 1.83 -1.66 -15.28
CA VAL A 18 1.94 -0.22 -15.59
C VAL A 18 2.21 0.04 -17.08
N GLU A 19 2.97 -0.83 -17.76
CA GLU A 19 3.18 -0.75 -19.21
C GLU A 19 1.88 -0.94 -20.00
N VAL A 20 1.02 -1.85 -19.59
CA VAL A 20 -0.30 -2.03 -20.20
C VAL A 20 -1.16 -0.80 -20.00
N ILE A 21 -1.14 -0.21 -18.81
CA ILE A 21 -1.87 1.04 -18.52
C ILE A 21 -1.31 2.19 -19.36
N GLU A 22 0.01 2.38 -19.40
CA GLU A 22 0.69 3.42 -20.17
C GLU A 22 0.34 3.35 -21.66
N LYS A 23 0.45 2.18 -22.27
CA LYS A 23 0.14 1.93 -23.69
C LYS A 23 -1.31 2.25 -24.06
N ASN A 24 -2.22 2.14 -23.09
CA ASN A 24 -3.65 2.30 -23.30
C ASN A 24 -4.23 3.57 -22.64
N TYR A 25 -3.37 4.40 -22.05
CA TYR A 25 -3.80 5.50 -21.22
C TYR A 25 -4.78 6.45 -21.92
N ASP A 26 -4.47 6.85 -23.15
CA ASP A 26 -5.29 7.80 -23.90
C ASP A 26 -6.54 7.17 -24.55
N LYS A 27 -6.65 5.84 -24.56
CA LYS A 27 -7.75 5.12 -25.23
C LYS A 27 -8.97 4.93 -24.35
N TYR A 28 -8.79 4.91 -23.01
CA TYR A 28 -9.84 4.55 -22.06
C TYR A 28 -10.06 5.63 -21.01
N LEU A 29 -11.26 5.69 -20.46
CA LEU A 29 -11.65 6.64 -19.41
C LEU A 29 -11.02 6.29 -18.04
N GLY A 30 -10.78 5.00 -17.79
CA GLY A 30 -10.20 4.47 -16.59
C GLY A 30 -9.87 3.00 -16.77
N PHE A 31 -9.37 2.36 -15.74
CA PHE A 31 -8.92 0.97 -15.76
C PHE A 31 -9.49 0.20 -14.58
N VAL A 32 -9.89 -1.04 -14.82
CA VAL A 32 -10.28 -1.99 -13.77
C VAL A 32 -9.30 -3.15 -13.80
N ILE A 33 -8.79 -3.51 -12.63
CA ILE A 33 -7.83 -4.60 -12.45
C ILE A 33 -8.45 -5.64 -11.53
N LEU A 34 -8.76 -6.82 -12.10
CA LEU A 34 -9.18 -7.98 -11.31
C LEU A 34 -7.96 -8.62 -10.66
N HIS A 35 -7.95 -8.71 -9.35
CA HIS A 35 -6.79 -9.12 -8.57
C HIS A 35 -7.21 -10.02 -7.40
N GLY A 36 -6.38 -11.01 -7.08
CA GLY A 36 -6.56 -11.79 -5.85
C GLY A 36 -6.37 -10.92 -4.60
N THR A 37 -7.08 -11.22 -3.53
CA THR A 37 -7.20 -10.31 -2.39
C THR A 37 -5.93 -10.20 -1.53
N ASP A 38 -5.06 -11.22 -1.50
CA ASP A 38 -3.96 -11.29 -0.53
C ASP A 38 -2.92 -10.18 -0.71
N THR A 39 -2.58 -9.85 -1.95
CA THR A 39 -1.58 -8.80 -2.25
C THR A 39 -2.16 -7.59 -2.98
N MET A 40 -3.49 -7.47 -3.04
CA MET A 40 -4.15 -6.35 -3.72
C MET A 40 -3.72 -4.99 -3.17
N ALA A 41 -3.57 -4.84 -1.86
CA ALA A 41 -3.14 -3.60 -1.23
C ALA A 41 -1.67 -3.25 -1.58
N TYR A 42 -0.80 -4.24 -1.70
CA TYR A 42 0.58 -4.06 -2.19
C TYR A 42 0.59 -3.59 -3.65
N THR A 43 -0.16 -4.27 -4.53
CA THR A 43 -0.27 -3.87 -5.93
C THR A 43 -0.86 -2.46 -6.07
N GLY A 44 -1.91 -2.17 -5.31
CA GLY A 44 -2.53 -0.84 -5.31
C GLY A 44 -1.59 0.26 -4.82
N SER A 45 -0.81 -0.01 -3.77
CA SER A 45 0.22 0.91 -3.26
C SER A 45 1.31 1.13 -4.31
N MET A 46 1.86 0.06 -4.88
CA MET A 46 2.89 0.16 -5.91
C MET A 46 2.41 0.96 -7.12
N LEU A 47 1.21 0.67 -7.64
CA LEU A 47 0.64 1.43 -8.75
C LEU A 47 0.46 2.91 -8.41
N SER A 48 0.10 3.24 -7.17
CA SER A 48 -0.02 4.64 -6.72
C SER A 48 1.31 5.40 -6.80
N PHE A 49 2.43 4.70 -6.63
CA PHE A 49 3.77 5.30 -6.74
C PHE A 49 4.34 5.28 -8.17
N LEU A 50 4.00 4.27 -8.97
CA LEU A 50 4.52 4.14 -10.33
C LEU A 50 3.78 4.98 -11.37
N LEU A 51 2.46 5.20 -11.20
CA LEU A 51 1.63 5.98 -12.12
C LEU A 51 1.66 7.46 -11.72
N LYS A 52 2.63 8.18 -12.25
CA LYS A 52 2.83 9.60 -11.94
C LYS A 52 1.87 10.49 -12.70
N ASN A 53 1.34 11.51 -12.03
CA ASN A 53 0.39 12.46 -12.59
C ASN A 53 -0.85 11.77 -13.17
N LEU A 54 -1.35 10.76 -12.44
CA LEU A 54 -2.53 9.99 -12.84
C LEU A 54 -3.77 10.89 -12.86
N ALA A 55 -4.41 11.01 -14.02
CA ALA A 55 -5.60 11.85 -14.23
C ALA A 55 -6.85 11.00 -14.55
N LYS A 56 -6.83 9.71 -14.25
CA LYS A 56 -7.91 8.76 -14.52
C LYS A 56 -8.04 7.75 -13.37
N PRO A 57 -9.23 7.17 -13.14
CA PRO A 57 -9.38 6.12 -12.15
C PRO A 57 -8.65 4.84 -12.57
N VAL A 58 -7.88 4.26 -11.66
CA VAL A 58 -7.36 2.90 -11.74
C VAL A 58 -7.90 2.13 -10.56
N VAL A 59 -8.82 1.22 -10.79
CA VAL A 59 -9.60 0.55 -9.74
C VAL A 59 -9.22 -0.91 -9.66
N LEU A 60 -8.61 -1.32 -8.54
CA LEU A 60 -8.40 -2.72 -8.22
C LEU A 60 -9.63 -3.27 -7.53
N THR A 61 -9.98 -4.50 -7.87
CA THR A 61 -11.08 -5.23 -7.25
C THR A 61 -10.87 -6.74 -7.34
N GLY A 62 -11.68 -7.49 -6.62
CA GLY A 62 -11.65 -8.94 -6.59
C GLY A 62 -12.83 -9.50 -5.81
N ALA A 63 -12.67 -10.70 -5.28
CA ALA A 63 -13.71 -11.37 -4.52
C ALA A 63 -13.11 -12.10 -3.31
N GLN A 64 -13.79 -12.05 -2.16
CA GLN A 64 -13.47 -12.92 -1.03
C GLN A 64 -13.97 -14.36 -1.29
N ALA A 65 -15.14 -14.51 -1.89
CA ALA A 65 -15.63 -15.79 -2.32
C ALA A 65 -15.48 -15.94 -3.84
N PRO A 66 -14.90 -17.05 -4.35
CA PRO A 66 -14.73 -17.25 -5.79
C PRO A 66 -16.03 -17.02 -6.57
N MET A 67 -15.96 -16.44 -7.77
CA MET A 67 -17.13 -16.05 -8.58
C MET A 67 -18.05 -17.23 -8.95
N VAL A 68 -17.55 -18.45 -8.90
CA VAL A 68 -18.36 -19.66 -9.09
C VAL A 68 -19.26 -19.97 -7.88
N ASN A 69 -18.98 -19.36 -6.74
CA ASN A 69 -19.82 -19.53 -5.55
C ASN A 69 -21.09 -18.66 -5.69
N PRO A 70 -22.30 -19.21 -5.50
CA PRO A 70 -23.55 -18.42 -5.55
C PRO A 70 -23.60 -17.24 -4.60
N ARG A 71 -22.81 -17.25 -3.53
CA ARG A 71 -22.68 -16.16 -2.56
C ARG A 71 -21.46 -15.25 -2.81
N SER A 72 -20.87 -15.31 -4.00
CA SER A 72 -19.71 -14.45 -4.33
C SER A 72 -20.07 -12.97 -4.29
N ASP A 73 -19.17 -12.18 -3.73
CA ASP A 73 -19.18 -10.72 -3.78
C ASP A 73 -18.56 -10.15 -5.07
N GLY A 74 -17.93 -11.01 -5.90
CA GLY A 74 -17.10 -10.59 -7.03
C GLY A 74 -17.86 -9.86 -8.12
N LEU A 75 -19.10 -10.27 -8.44
CA LEU A 75 -19.87 -9.62 -9.50
C LEU A 75 -20.22 -8.18 -9.13
N GLN A 76 -20.67 -7.93 -7.90
CA GLN A 76 -21.03 -6.59 -7.45
C GLN A 76 -19.79 -5.70 -7.36
N ASN A 77 -18.67 -6.24 -6.84
CA ASN A 77 -17.40 -5.53 -6.78
C ASN A 77 -16.91 -5.12 -8.18
N LEU A 78 -17.03 -6.01 -9.17
CA LEU A 78 -16.67 -5.74 -10.56
C LEU A 78 -17.56 -4.66 -11.18
N ILE A 79 -18.88 -4.77 -11.04
CA ILE A 79 -19.83 -3.78 -11.58
C ILE A 79 -19.54 -2.39 -11.00
N ASN A 80 -19.40 -2.27 -9.68
CA ASN A 80 -19.06 -1.01 -9.01
C ASN A 80 -17.75 -0.41 -9.55
N SER A 81 -16.74 -1.24 -9.74
CA SER A 81 -15.44 -0.82 -10.28
C SER A 81 -15.54 -0.30 -11.72
N ILE A 82 -16.37 -0.94 -12.56
CA ILE A 82 -16.63 -0.50 -13.93
C ILE A 82 -17.34 0.85 -13.95
N TYR A 83 -18.33 1.06 -13.08
CA TYR A 83 -19.02 2.35 -12.96
C TYR A 83 -18.05 3.46 -12.58
N ILE A 84 -17.17 3.23 -11.60
CA ILE A 84 -16.18 4.20 -11.15
C ILE A 84 -15.14 4.48 -12.26
N ALA A 85 -14.63 3.44 -12.93
CA ALA A 85 -13.67 3.61 -14.01
C ALA A 85 -14.28 4.30 -15.24
N GLY A 86 -15.56 4.02 -15.53
CA GLY A 86 -16.34 4.63 -16.59
C GLY A 86 -17.03 5.95 -16.22
N HIS A 87 -16.59 6.62 -15.19
CA HIS A 87 -17.19 7.76 -14.50
C HIS A 87 -18.04 8.70 -15.37
N LYS A 88 -17.55 9.11 -16.56
CA LYS A 88 -18.27 10.00 -17.50
C LYS A 88 -19.54 9.38 -18.07
N LEU A 89 -19.61 8.05 -18.19
CA LEU A 89 -20.75 7.33 -18.74
C LEU A 89 -21.86 7.14 -17.71
N PHE A 90 -21.52 7.26 -16.43
CA PHE A 90 -22.40 6.96 -15.31
C PHE A 90 -22.63 8.15 -14.38
N ASP A 91 -22.23 9.35 -14.82
CA ASP A 91 -22.36 10.62 -14.07
C ASP A 91 -21.71 10.55 -12.67
N ILE A 92 -20.56 9.88 -12.58
CA ILE A 92 -19.77 9.79 -11.36
C ILE A 92 -18.63 10.82 -11.42
N PRO A 93 -18.36 11.58 -10.35
CA PRO A 93 -17.21 12.48 -10.28
C PRO A 93 -15.89 11.77 -10.57
N LEU A 94 -14.98 12.45 -11.29
CA LEU A 94 -13.66 11.92 -11.60
C LEU A 94 -12.86 11.65 -10.31
N ILE A 95 -12.27 10.46 -10.23
CA ILE A 95 -11.36 10.04 -9.15
C ILE A 95 -10.00 9.72 -9.78
N PRO A 96 -9.08 10.71 -9.88
CA PRO A 96 -7.79 10.53 -10.55
C PRO A 96 -6.77 9.82 -9.64
N GLU A 97 -7.13 8.66 -9.15
CA GLU A 97 -6.35 7.91 -8.16
C GLU A 97 -6.35 6.41 -8.44
N VAL A 98 -5.38 5.72 -7.87
CA VAL A 98 -5.42 4.27 -7.74
C VAL A 98 -6.26 3.93 -6.52
N CYS A 99 -7.30 3.12 -6.72
CA CYS A 99 -8.29 2.80 -5.71
C CYS A 99 -8.47 1.30 -5.55
N ILE A 100 -8.94 0.88 -4.39
CA ILE A 100 -9.51 -0.45 -4.15
C ILE A 100 -11.02 -0.28 -3.97
N CYS A 101 -11.79 -0.92 -4.86
CA CYS A 101 -13.23 -1.01 -4.74
C CYS A 101 -13.59 -2.38 -4.18
N PHE A 102 -14.11 -2.39 -2.97
CA PHE A 102 -14.44 -3.65 -2.32
C PHE A 102 -15.66 -3.48 -1.43
N ARG A 103 -16.64 -4.36 -1.62
CA ARG A 103 -17.92 -4.32 -0.92
C ARG A 103 -18.65 -3.01 -1.20
N ASP A 104 -18.84 -2.19 -0.17
CA ASP A 104 -19.60 -0.92 -0.16
C ASP A 104 -18.69 0.33 -0.09
N SER A 105 -17.39 0.17 -0.36
CA SER A 105 -16.42 1.23 -0.19
C SER A 105 -15.42 1.32 -1.33
N LEU A 106 -15.09 2.56 -1.70
CA LEU A 106 -13.94 2.87 -2.52
C LEU A 106 -12.84 3.44 -1.63
N LEU A 107 -11.72 2.77 -1.57
CA LEU A 107 -10.59 3.12 -0.72
C LEU A 107 -9.42 3.63 -1.56
N ARG A 108 -8.66 4.61 -1.05
CA ARG A 108 -7.37 4.98 -1.64
C ARG A 108 -6.39 3.83 -1.49
N ALA A 109 -5.83 3.33 -2.60
CA ALA A 109 -5.11 2.06 -2.59
C ALA A 109 -3.89 2.05 -1.67
N ASN A 110 -3.06 3.10 -1.69
CA ASN A 110 -1.86 3.20 -0.84
C ASN A 110 -2.16 3.61 0.62
N ARG A 111 -3.45 3.64 1.00
CA ARG A 111 -3.90 3.83 2.39
C ARG A 111 -4.66 2.60 2.90
N SER A 112 -4.73 1.56 2.08
CA SER A 112 -5.57 0.39 2.31
C SER A 112 -4.75 -0.81 2.79
N LYS A 113 -5.43 -1.70 3.49
CA LYS A 113 -4.89 -2.93 4.03
C LYS A 113 -5.94 -4.04 3.98
N LYS A 114 -5.53 -5.29 3.70
CA LYS A 114 -6.38 -6.47 3.93
C LYS A 114 -6.43 -6.75 5.43
N THR A 115 -7.59 -6.58 6.04
CA THR A 115 -7.77 -6.69 7.48
C THR A 115 -8.57 -7.91 7.92
N ASP A 116 -9.21 -8.60 6.97
CA ASP A 116 -9.95 -9.82 7.26
C ASP A 116 -9.77 -10.83 6.12
N SER A 117 -9.57 -12.09 6.46
CA SER A 117 -9.38 -13.18 5.50
C SER A 117 -10.67 -13.91 5.11
N ASN A 118 -11.76 -13.71 5.85
CA ASN A 118 -13.00 -14.47 5.71
C ASN A 118 -14.22 -13.60 5.44
N ASN A 119 -14.22 -12.35 5.93
CA ASN A 119 -15.36 -11.46 5.80
C ASN A 119 -15.36 -10.77 4.43
N TYR A 120 -16.53 -10.45 3.91
CA TYR A 120 -16.69 -9.63 2.71
C TYR A 120 -16.14 -8.20 2.91
N TYR A 121 -16.03 -7.70 4.14
CA TYR A 121 -15.30 -6.47 4.50
C TYR A 121 -13.80 -6.77 4.65
N GLY A 122 -13.20 -7.37 3.60
CA GLY A 122 -11.82 -7.82 3.62
C GLY A 122 -10.78 -6.70 3.68
N PHE A 123 -11.14 -5.48 3.27
CA PHE A 123 -10.24 -4.32 3.21
C PHE A 123 -10.71 -3.18 4.08
N SER A 124 -9.76 -2.45 4.65
CA SER A 124 -10.00 -1.19 5.33
C SER A 124 -8.91 -0.16 4.98
N SER A 125 -9.19 1.09 5.26
CA SER A 125 -8.22 2.20 5.20
C SER A 125 -8.14 2.82 6.59
N PRO A 126 -7.24 2.34 7.47
CA PRO A 126 -7.31 2.60 8.90
C PRO A 126 -7.11 4.07 9.29
N ASN A 127 -6.29 4.79 8.50
CA ASN A 127 -5.92 6.18 8.79
C ASN A 127 -6.45 7.19 7.75
N TYR A 128 -7.25 6.73 6.79
CA TYR A 128 -7.85 7.59 5.77
C TYR A 128 -9.23 7.09 5.39
N ASN A 129 -10.24 7.90 5.55
CA ASN A 129 -11.62 7.51 5.26
C ASN A 129 -11.82 7.16 3.77
N CYS A 130 -12.85 6.39 3.44
CA CYS A 130 -13.20 5.99 2.07
C CYS A 130 -13.39 7.22 1.15
N LEU A 131 -13.10 7.04 -0.13
CA LEU A 131 -13.26 8.05 -1.19
C LEU A 131 -14.71 8.09 -1.70
N ALA A 132 -15.39 6.96 -1.65
CA ALA A 132 -16.82 6.87 -1.95
C ALA A 132 -17.47 5.78 -1.10
N GLU A 133 -18.75 6.00 -0.80
CA GLU A 133 -19.68 5.03 -0.23
C GLU A 133 -20.54 4.44 -1.35
N ILE A 134 -20.69 3.13 -1.36
CA ILE A 134 -21.38 2.39 -2.41
C ILE A 134 -22.59 1.67 -1.79
N ALA A 135 -23.78 2.13 -2.17
CA ALA A 135 -25.04 1.55 -1.74
C ALA A 135 -25.95 1.35 -2.98
N THR A 136 -27.18 1.87 -2.96
CA THR A 136 -28.03 1.95 -4.17
C THR A 136 -27.47 2.94 -5.19
N GLU A 137 -26.67 3.90 -4.70
CA GLU A 137 -25.94 4.89 -5.48
C GLU A 137 -24.47 4.90 -5.05
N ILE A 138 -23.60 5.38 -5.92
CA ILE A 138 -22.18 5.62 -5.61
C ILE A 138 -22.01 7.08 -5.20
N LYS A 139 -21.82 7.33 -3.90
CA LYS A 139 -21.64 8.66 -3.36
C LYS A 139 -20.16 8.99 -3.19
N VAL A 140 -19.58 9.74 -4.12
CA VAL A 140 -18.20 10.22 -4.03
C VAL A 140 -18.07 11.35 -3.01
N ILE A 141 -17.03 11.28 -2.17
CA ILE A 141 -16.75 12.28 -1.13
C ILE A 141 -15.66 13.21 -1.65
N SER A 142 -16.07 14.27 -2.34
CA SER A 142 -15.22 15.11 -3.18
C SER A 142 -14.06 15.81 -2.45
N ASP A 143 -14.22 16.14 -1.17
CA ASP A 143 -13.17 16.75 -0.34
C ASP A 143 -12.01 15.79 -0.02
N ARG A 144 -12.19 14.49 -0.25
CA ARG A 144 -11.19 13.45 -0.05
C ARG A 144 -10.43 13.07 -1.31
N ILE A 145 -10.92 13.49 -2.48
CA ILE A 145 -10.32 13.13 -3.77
C ILE A 145 -9.12 14.02 -4.07
N LEU A 146 -8.06 13.43 -4.61
CA LEU A 146 -6.90 14.20 -5.09
C LEU A 146 -7.32 15.11 -6.26
N LYS A 147 -6.68 16.26 -6.33
CA LYS A 147 -6.85 17.15 -7.48
C LYS A 147 -6.25 16.49 -8.72
N THR A 148 -6.96 16.65 -9.85
CA THR A 148 -6.42 16.20 -11.14
C THR A 148 -5.11 16.92 -11.43
N PRO A 149 -4.02 16.19 -11.70
CA PRO A 149 -2.74 16.79 -12.06
C PRO A 149 -2.84 17.61 -13.36
N THR A 150 -2.08 18.69 -13.43
CA THR A 150 -1.91 19.50 -14.64
C THR A 150 -0.74 19.03 -15.50
N GLU A 151 0.18 18.31 -14.90
CA GLU A 151 1.34 17.75 -15.58
C GLU A 151 0.98 16.49 -16.36
N LYS A 152 1.80 16.19 -17.37
CA LYS A 152 1.61 15.01 -18.21
C LYS A 152 1.80 13.73 -17.42
N PHE A 153 0.92 12.75 -17.62
CA PHE A 153 1.07 11.39 -17.11
C PHE A 153 2.35 10.74 -17.62
N TYR A 154 3.05 10.05 -16.73
CA TYR A 154 4.16 9.16 -17.08
C TYR A 154 4.27 8.01 -16.07
N VAL A 155 5.04 6.99 -16.43
CA VAL A 155 5.25 5.81 -15.58
C VAL A 155 6.70 5.78 -15.07
N GLU A 156 6.86 5.67 -13.76
CA GLU A 156 8.13 5.35 -13.12
C GLU A 156 8.29 3.82 -13.10
N LYS A 157 9.43 3.30 -13.60
CA LYS A 157 9.66 1.85 -13.68
C LYS A 157 10.83 1.38 -12.82
N ASN A 158 11.50 2.29 -12.12
CA ASN A 158 12.60 1.93 -11.25
C ASN A 158 12.06 1.42 -9.91
N ILE A 159 12.18 0.12 -9.72
CA ILE A 159 11.81 -0.56 -8.47
C ILE A 159 13.06 -1.26 -7.95
N ASP A 160 13.38 -1.04 -6.67
CA ASP A 160 14.35 -1.86 -5.97
C ASP A 160 13.62 -2.76 -4.97
N SER A 161 13.69 -4.06 -5.17
CA SER A 161 13.06 -5.07 -4.31
C SER A 161 13.92 -5.49 -3.11
N ASN A 162 15.12 -4.91 -2.97
CA ASN A 162 16.03 -5.23 -1.88
C ASN A 162 15.66 -4.50 -0.57
N VAL A 163 14.41 -4.57 -0.19
CA VAL A 163 13.85 -3.98 1.03
C VAL A 163 13.52 -5.08 2.02
N LEU A 164 14.02 -4.94 3.24
CA LEU A 164 13.68 -5.83 4.35
C LEU A 164 12.61 -5.19 5.22
N LEU A 165 11.50 -5.89 5.46
CA LEU A 165 10.53 -5.51 6.48
C LEU A 165 10.74 -6.39 7.72
N LEU A 166 10.99 -5.75 8.86
CA LEU A 166 11.22 -6.40 10.14
C LEU A 166 10.20 -5.91 11.18
N GLU A 167 9.43 -6.82 11.71
CA GLU A 167 8.51 -6.54 12.81
C GLU A 167 9.16 -6.89 14.16
N LEU A 168 9.21 -5.92 15.08
CA LEU A 168 9.76 -6.12 16.42
C LEU A 168 8.80 -6.95 17.26
N PHE A 169 9.35 -7.84 18.09
CA PHE A 169 8.62 -8.58 19.09
C PHE A 169 9.47 -8.77 20.37
N PRO A 170 8.87 -8.89 21.55
CA PRO A 170 9.62 -9.17 22.77
C PRO A 170 10.42 -10.48 22.66
N GLY A 171 11.73 -10.40 22.88
CA GLY A 171 12.66 -11.54 22.72
C GLY A 171 13.40 -11.58 21.40
N LEU A 172 13.15 -10.66 20.46
CA LEU A 172 13.99 -10.51 19.27
C LEU A 172 15.38 -10.02 19.68
N HIS A 173 16.41 -10.83 19.47
CA HIS A 173 17.78 -10.44 19.73
C HIS A 173 18.34 -9.55 18.61
N SER A 174 18.92 -8.42 18.97
CA SER A 174 19.57 -7.47 18.04
C SER A 174 20.62 -8.11 17.16
N LYS A 175 21.34 -9.14 17.71
CA LYS A 175 22.31 -9.94 16.96
C LYS A 175 21.72 -10.60 15.71
N TYR A 176 20.48 -11.07 15.73
CA TYR A 176 19.85 -11.66 14.53
C TYR A 176 19.65 -10.64 13.42
N ILE A 177 19.36 -9.41 13.79
CA ILE A 177 19.19 -8.30 12.83
C ILE A 177 20.55 -7.98 12.19
N SER A 178 21.60 -7.80 13.00
CA SER A 178 22.94 -7.50 12.48
C SER A 178 23.49 -8.62 11.62
N ASP A 179 23.42 -9.88 12.08
CA ASP A 179 23.91 -11.04 11.33
C ASP A 179 23.18 -11.19 9.98
N PHE A 180 21.86 -10.96 9.95
CA PHE A 180 21.07 -11.02 8.73
C PHE A 180 21.48 -9.93 7.73
N ILE A 181 21.62 -8.69 8.19
CA ILE A 181 22.03 -7.56 7.34
C ILE A 181 23.48 -7.75 6.84
N GLU A 182 24.38 -8.27 7.69
CA GLU A 182 25.77 -8.53 7.30
C GLU A 182 25.91 -9.64 6.26
N SER A 183 25.08 -10.67 6.37
CA SER A 183 25.07 -11.80 5.43
C SER A 183 24.39 -11.44 4.10
N ASN A 184 23.54 -10.39 4.06
CA ASN A 184 22.77 -10.02 2.89
C ASN A 184 23.12 -8.58 2.41
N LYS A 185 24.29 -8.44 1.80
CA LYS A 185 24.85 -7.14 1.35
C LYS A 185 24.01 -6.42 0.29
N ASN A 186 23.04 -7.09 -0.29
CA ASN A 186 22.14 -6.51 -1.30
C ASN A 186 21.00 -5.69 -0.68
N ILE A 187 20.77 -5.78 0.63
CA ILE A 187 19.70 -5.00 1.29
C ILE A 187 19.99 -3.51 1.12
N LYS A 188 18.99 -2.79 0.59
CA LYS A 188 19.04 -1.35 0.28
C LYS A 188 18.21 -0.49 1.20
N ALA A 189 17.23 -1.08 1.89
CA ALA A 189 16.42 -0.37 2.88
C ALA A 189 15.88 -1.34 3.94
N LEU A 190 15.64 -0.81 5.14
CA LEU A 190 14.98 -1.51 6.23
C LEU A 190 13.69 -0.78 6.60
N ILE A 191 12.58 -1.49 6.58
CA ILE A 191 11.33 -1.04 7.20
C ILE A 191 11.24 -1.69 8.57
N LEU A 192 11.21 -0.88 9.61
CA LEU A 192 11.14 -1.34 11.00
C LEU A 192 9.73 -1.10 11.54
N LYS A 193 8.99 -2.18 11.79
CA LYS A 193 7.67 -2.09 12.45
C LYS A 193 7.86 -2.09 13.96
N THR A 194 7.61 -0.94 14.57
CA THR A 194 7.85 -0.66 15.98
C THR A 194 6.58 -0.70 16.81
N TYR A 195 6.70 -0.69 18.12
CA TYR A 195 5.55 -0.74 19.03
C TYR A 195 4.83 0.60 19.12
N GLY A 196 3.52 0.55 19.19
CA GLY A 196 2.69 1.73 19.47
C GLY A 196 3.01 2.91 18.55
N SER A 197 3.43 4.03 19.10
CA SER A 197 3.72 5.27 18.36
C SER A 197 5.20 5.43 17.95
N GLY A 198 5.93 4.33 17.76
CA GLY A 198 7.34 4.35 17.36
C GLY A 198 8.31 3.89 18.45
N ASN A 199 7.83 3.13 19.44
CA ASN A 199 8.68 2.65 20.53
C ASN A 199 9.49 1.43 20.12
N THR A 200 10.76 1.39 20.57
CA THR A 200 11.71 0.29 20.36
C THR A 200 12.36 -0.13 21.67
N PRO A 201 13.05 -1.29 21.70
CA PRO A 201 13.97 -1.57 22.79
C PRO A 201 15.01 -0.47 22.95
N THR A 202 15.40 -0.15 24.20
CA THR A 202 16.35 0.91 24.55
C THR A 202 17.72 0.37 24.93
N SER A 203 17.93 -0.95 24.84
CA SER A 203 19.22 -1.59 25.14
C SER A 203 20.33 -1.05 24.22
N GLU A 204 21.53 -0.95 24.77
CA GLU A 204 22.70 -0.48 24.01
C GLU A 204 22.95 -1.31 22.77
N ASP A 205 22.85 -2.65 22.87
CA ASP A 205 23.03 -3.57 21.74
C ASP A 205 22.06 -3.31 20.59
N PHE A 206 20.79 -2.99 20.89
CA PHE A 206 19.78 -2.68 19.87
C PHE A 206 20.10 -1.36 19.18
N ILE A 207 20.42 -0.32 19.95
CA ILE A 207 20.75 1.02 19.42
C ILE A 207 22.04 0.96 18.57
N GLU A 208 23.09 0.27 19.04
CA GLU A 208 24.33 0.10 18.26
C GLU A 208 24.10 -0.70 16.98
N THR A 209 23.17 -1.68 17.00
CA THR A 209 22.77 -2.42 15.79
C THR A 209 22.14 -1.47 14.76
N LEU A 210 21.15 -0.66 15.13
CA LEU A 210 20.54 0.30 14.22
C LEU A 210 21.54 1.34 13.71
N LYS A 211 22.42 1.82 14.58
CA LYS A 211 23.50 2.74 14.23
C LYS A 211 24.48 2.13 13.22
N SER A 212 24.83 0.85 13.38
CA SER A 212 25.69 0.13 12.44
C SER A 212 25.05 -0.01 11.06
N ILE A 213 23.72 -0.22 10.99
CA ILE A 213 22.94 -0.29 9.74
C ILE A 213 22.91 1.08 9.07
N SER A 214 22.59 2.15 9.82
CA SER A 214 22.55 3.51 9.30
C SER A 214 23.92 3.94 8.74
N LYS A 215 25.03 3.55 9.36
CA LYS A 215 26.39 3.82 8.86
C LYS A 215 26.73 3.13 7.53
N LYS A 216 25.95 2.13 7.12
CA LYS A 216 26.10 1.45 5.82
C LYS A 216 25.27 2.10 4.70
N ASP A 217 24.76 3.32 4.92
CA ASP A 217 23.86 4.03 4.02
C ASP A 217 22.57 3.25 3.67
N ILE A 218 22.12 2.39 4.60
CA ILE A 218 20.84 1.69 4.50
C ILE A 218 19.80 2.55 5.23
N PRO A 219 18.87 3.22 4.53
CA PRO A 219 17.81 3.99 5.16
C PRO A 219 16.91 3.06 5.98
N ILE A 220 16.49 3.54 7.15
CA ILE A 220 15.58 2.84 8.04
C ILE A 220 14.29 3.66 8.11
N LEU A 221 13.18 3.06 7.70
CA LEU A 221 11.84 3.63 7.83
C LEU A 221 11.14 3.02 9.05
N ASP A 222 10.74 3.87 9.99
CA ASP A 222 9.99 3.46 11.17
C ASP A 222 8.48 3.58 10.91
N ILE A 223 7.76 2.47 11.03
CA ILE A 223 6.31 2.39 10.93
C ILE A 223 5.70 1.70 12.15
N THR A 224 4.44 2.01 12.47
CA THR A 224 3.77 1.37 13.60
C THR A 224 3.29 -0.05 13.28
N GLN A 225 3.30 -0.94 14.29
CA GLN A 225 2.61 -2.23 14.24
C GLN A 225 1.09 -2.10 14.39
N CYS A 226 0.63 -0.99 14.93
CA CYS A 226 -0.80 -0.78 15.13
C CYS A 226 -1.52 -0.65 13.79
N ILE A 227 -2.74 -1.18 13.72
CA ILE A 227 -3.57 -1.10 12.52
C ILE A 227 -3.88 0.37 12.18
N SER A 228 -4.13 1.20 13.20
CA SER A 228 -4.39 2.63 13.06
C SER A 228 -3.49 3.44 13.99
N GLY A 229 -3.32 4.70 13.68
CA GLY A 229 -2.42 5.62 14.39
C GLY A 229 -1.18 5.95 13.57
N SER A 230 -0.17 6.51 14.22
CA SER A 230 1.03 6.99 13.53
C SER A 230 2.26 6.92 14.43
N VAL A 231 3.44 6.82 13.80
CA VAL A 231 4.70 7.07 14.48
C VAL A 231 4.80 8.55 14.82
N LYS A 232 5.13 8.88 16.07
CA LYS A 232 5.28 10.25 16.58
C LYS A 232 6.69 10.42 17.14
N MET A 233 7.54 11.10 16.38
CA MET A 233 8.89 11.46 16.84
C MET A 233 8.94 12.96 17.18
N PRO A 234 9.60 13.41 18.25
CA PRO A 234 10.09 12.69 19.43
C PRO A 234 9.11 12.85 20.61
N LEU A 235 8.45 11.79 21.07
CA LEU A 235 7.59 11.84 22.28
C LEU A 235 8.22 11.14 23.48
N TYR A 236 9.16 10.22 23.26
CA TYR A 236 9.79 9.40 24.29
C TYR A 236 11.31 9.35 24.10
N GLU A 237 12.04 9.03 25.17
CA GLU A 237 13.50 8.90 25.14
C GLU A 237 14.00 7.93 24.05
N SER A 238 13.25 6.84 23.81
CA SER A 238 13.57 5.87 22.75
C SER A 238 13.47 6.50 21.35
N THR A 239 12.45 7.31 21.08
CA THR A 239 12.23 7.96 19.78
C THR A 239 13.23 9.12 19.54
N ASP A 240 13.68 9.80 20.59
CA ASP A 240 14.74 10.82 20.48
C ASP A 240 16.08 10.20 20.05
N LYS A 241 16.42 9.02 20.57
CA LYS A 241 17.60 8.26 20.13
C LYS A 241 17.51 7.85 18.67
N LEU A 242 16.34 7.39 18.20
CA LEU A 242 16.12 6.98 16.82
C LEU A 242 16.21 8.15 15.83
N SER A 243 15.65 9.31 16.18
CA SER A 243 15.72 10.49 15.32
C SER A 243 17.18 10.96 15.11
N LYS A 244 18.02 10.87 16.14
CA LYS A 244 19.45 11.18 16.06
C LYS A 244 20.25 10.21 15.18
N LEU A 245 19.73 9.02 14.90
CA LEU A 245 20.31 8.03 13.98
C LEU A 245 19.90 8.26 12.51
N GLY A 246 19.10 9.28 12.21
CA GLY A 246 18.60 9.54 10.86
C GLY A 246 17.50 8.58 10.42
N ILE A 247 16.80 7.94 11.36
CA ILE A 247 15.68 7.04 11.05
C ILE A 247 14.50 7.88 10.56
N ILE A 248 13.93 7.47 9.44
CA ILE A 248 12.84 8.16 8.75
C ILE A 248 11.51 7.84 9.44
N ASN A 249 10.76 8.87 9.79
CA ASN A 249 9.43 8.72 10.35
C ASN A 249 8.41 8.37 9.24
N GLY A 250 7.85 7.17 9.28
CA GLY A 250 6.82 6.70 8.35
C GLY A 250 5.42 7.27 8.63
N SER A 251 5.26 8.02 9.73
CA SER A 251 3.97 8.62 10.11
C SER A 251 2.85 7.55 10.20
N ASP A 252 1.81 7.67 9.41
CA ASP A 252 0.63 6.80 9.38
C ASP A 252 0.55 5.91 8.13
N ILE A 253 1.69 5.71 7.45
CA ILE A 253 1.79 4.83 6.27
C ILE A 253 1.46 3.37 6.65
N THR A 254 0.84 2.64 5.75
CA THR A 254 0.62 1.20 5.91
C THR A 254 1.89 0.42 5.57
N SER A 255 2.00 -0.82 6.04
CA SER A 255 3.14 -1.68 5.68
C SER A 255 3.13 -2.09 4.19
N GLU A 256 2.01 -1.97 3.53
CA GLU A 256 1.81 -2.27 2.12
C GLU A 256 2.25 -1.10 1.20
N ALA A 257 2.27 0.12 1.73
CA ALA A 257 2.66 1.31 0.99
C ALA A 257 4.13 1.68 1.17
#